data_11d2143c723460b3d5e121b745c5968c
#
_entry.id   11d2143c723460b3d5e121b745c5968c
#
_cell.length_a   1.000
_cell.length_b   1.000
_cell.length_c   1.000
_cell.angle_alpha   90.00
_cell.angle_beta   90.00
_cell.angle_gamma   90.00
#
_symmetry.space_group_name_H-M   'P 1'
#
loop_
_entity.id
_entity.type
_entity.pdbx_description
1 polymer ?
#
loop_
_entity_poly.entity_id
_entity_poly.type
_entity_poly.pdbx_seq_one_letter_code
_entity_poly.pdbx_strand_id
1 'polypeptide(L)'
;MSLFRISRNRDGALELVGRSWQENGSLSARYWSEAAKEKKEPSGVFYYWKGERPLHPNAPQLDGTGEIRMESADRAAGYFTTRADTHPKVNARTDGVYLRADPKDMSILDGRDDRQRAELIAERLRDWKSITNA
;
A
#
# COMPACT_ATOMS: atom_id res chain seq x y z
N MET A 1 8.00 2.97 0.12
CA MET A 1 7.15 2.73 1.31
C MET A 1 5.71 3.02 0.98
N SER A 2 4.81 2.20 1.46
CA SER A 2 3.37 2.38 1.23
C SER A 2 2.61 2.39 2.55
N LEU A 3 1.56 3.17 2.61
CA LEU A 3 0.60 3.21 3.71
C LEU A 3 -0.80 3.01 3.14
N PHE A 4 -1.56 2.10 3.71
CA PHE A 4 -2.97 1.95 3.32
C PHE A 4 -3.87 1.83 4.55
N ARG A 5 -5.12 2.17 4.34
CA ARG A 5 -6.19 2.04 5.33
C ARG A 5 -7.27 1.12 4.80
N ILE A 6 -7.70 0.21 5.63
CA ILE A 6 -8.88 -0.63 5.38
C ILE A 6 -9.98 -0.12 6.29
N SER A 7 -11.14 0.20 5.73
CA SER A 7 -12.29 0.71 6.47
C SER A 7 -13.58 0.20 5.86
N ARG A 8 -14.71 0.45 6.52
CA ARG A 8 -16.04 0.22 5.96
C ARG A 8 -16.69 1.55 5.61
N ASN A 9 -17.33 1.62 4.45
CA ASN A 9 -18.13 2.76 4.06
C ASN A 9 -19.51 2.76 4.76
N ARG A 10 -20.35 3.74 4.44
CA ARG A 10 -21.69 3.88 5.02
C ARG A 10 -22.60 2.67 4.76
N ASP A 11 -22.40 1.98 3.64
CA ASP A 11 -23.16 0.79 3.24
C ASP A 11 -22.59 -0.49 3.83
N GLY A 12 -21.54 -0.40 4.65
CA GLY A 12 -20.87 -1.54 5.26
C GLY A 12 -19.87 -2.27 4.35
N ALA A 13 -19.65 -1.79 3.12
CA ALA A 13 -18.68 -2.37 2.21
C ALA A 13 -17.25 -2.00 2.61
N LEU A 14 -16.33 -2.95 2.45
CA LEU A 14 -14.91 -2.71 2.70
C LEU A 14 -14.33 -1.78 1.64
N GLU A 15 -13.51 -0.87 2.09
CA GLU A 15 -12.70 0.02 1.26
C GLU A 15 -11.24 -0.05 1.66
N LEU A 16 -10.37 -0.02 0.66
CA LEU A 16 -8.93 0.10 0.84
C LEU A 16 -8.46 1.34 0.09
N VAL A 17 -7.74 2.20 0.79
CA VAL A 17 -7.15 3.42 0.22
C VAL A 17 -5.70 3.50 0.65
N GLY A 18 -4.81 3.82 -0.27
CA GLY A 18 -3.40 3.88 0.06
C GLY A 18 -2.59 4.87 -0.77
N ARG A 19 -1.38 5.07 -0.30
CA ARG A 19 -0.37 5.92 -0.93
C ARG A 19 0.98 5.26 -0.85
N SER A 20 1.81 5.53 -1.83
CA SER A 20 3.20 5.10 -1.86
C SER A 20 4.12 6.28 -2.08
N TRP A 21 5.28 6.28 -1.44
CA TRP A 21 6.29 7.32 -1.55
C TRP A 21 7.61 6.73 -2.03
N GLN A 22 8.33 7.54 -2.80
CA GLN A 22 9.72 7.27 -3.15
C GLN A 22 10.64 7.52 -1.95
N GLU A 23 11.89 7.07 -2.05
CA GLU A 23 12.89 7.27 -0.99
C GLU A 23 13.17 8.74 -0.70
N ASN A 24 13.01 9.63 -1.69
CA ASN A 24 13.15 11.08 -1.52
C ASN A 24 11.94 11.75 -0.83
N GLY A 25 10.93 10.99 -0.43
CA GLY A 25 9.73 11.48 0.25
C GLY A 25 8.63 11.98 -0.67
N SER A 26 8.81 11.98 -2.00
CA SER A 26 7.77 12.38 -2.93
C SER A 26 6.71 11.29 -3.12
N LEU A 27 5.47 11.71 -3.32
CA LEU A 27 4.35 10.80 -3.53
C LEU A 27 4.44 10.15 -4.92
N SER A 28 4.61 8.83 -4.97
CA SER A 28 4.75 8.09 -6.22
C SER A 28 3.45 7.53 -6.75
N ALA A 29 2.52 7.17 -5.87
CA ALA A 29 1.23 6.60 -6.26
C ALA A 29 0.13 6.87 -5.22
N ARG A 30 -1.10 6.98 -5.72
CA ARG A 30 -2.33 6.86 -4.94
C ARG A 30 -3.12 5.69 -5.49
N TYR A 31 -3.72 4.91 -4.62
CA TYR A 31 -4.55 3.78 -5.04
C TYR A 31 -5.76 3.61 -4.12
N TRP A 32 -6.80 3.01 -4.68
CA TRP A 32 -8.07 2.75 -4.01
C TRP A 32 -8.67 1.45 -4.50
N SER A 33 -9.48 0.82 -3.68
CA SER A 33 -10.23 -0.36 -4.09
C SER A 33 -11.48 0.03 -4.88
N GLU A 34 -11.70 -0.67 -5.99
CA GLU A 34 -12.97 -0.66 -6.71
C GLU A 34 -13.93 -1.70 -6.12
N ALA A 35 -13.39 -2.79 -5.61
CA ALA A 35 -14.10 -3.83 -4.90
C ALA A 35 -13.19 -4.46 -3.85
N ALA A 36 -13.74 -4.82 -2.71
CA ALA A 36 -13.03 -5.53 -1.66
C ALA A 36 -13.96 -6.52 -1.00
N LYS A 37 -13.45 -7.72 -0.71
CA LYS A 37 -14.19 -8.81 -0.07
C LYS A 37 -13.43 -9.31 1.15
N GLU A 38 -14.14 -9.39 2.26
CA GLU A 38 -13.61 -9.98 3.49
C GLU A 38 -13.47 -11.49 3.33
N LYS A 39 -12.36 -12.02 3.82
CA LYS A 39 -12.11 -13.45 3.97
C LYS A 39 -12.10 -13.78 5.46
N LYS A 40 -12.74 -14.89 5.84
CA LYS A 40 -12.86 -15.28 7.25
C LYS A 40 -11.81 -16.31 7.67
N GLU A 41 -11.36 -17.15 6.74
CA GLU A 41 -10.33 -18.17 7.03
C GLU A 41 -9.36 -18.33 5.84
N PRO A 42 -8.12 -17.89 5.99
CA PRO A 42 -7.62 -17.01 7.04
C PRO A 42 -8.23 -15.61 6.98
N SER A 43 -8.33 -14.93 8.13
CA SER A 43 -8.86 -13.57 8.19
C SER A 43 -8.08 -12.63 7.29
N GLY A 44 -8.76 -11.88 6.45
CA GLY A 44 -8.11 -10.98 5.53
C GLY A 44 -9.06 -10.30 4.56
N VAL A 45 -8.49 -9.70 3.54
CA VAL A 45 -9.21 -8.96 2.50
C VAL A 45 -8.67 -9.34 1.13
N PHE A 46 -9.58 -9.64 0.22
CA PHE A 46 -9.29 -9.75 -1.21
C PHE A 46 -9.83 -8.52 -1.92
N TYR A 47 -9.05 -7.87 -2.79
CA TYR A 47 -9.44 -6.59 -3.39
C TYR A 47 -9.00 -6.46 -4.85
N TYR A 48 -9.79 -5.70 -5.61
CA TYR A 48 -9.44 -5.16 -6.92
C TYR A 48 -9.18 -3.65 -6.75
N TRP A 49 -8.03 -3.18 -7.20
CA TRP A 49 -7.60 -1.81 -6.99
C TRP A 49 -7.31 -1.08 -8.30
N LYS A 50 -7.43 0.24 -8.23
CA LYS A 50 -6.94 1.18 -9.23
C LYS A 50 -6.00 2.17 -8.60
N GLY A 51 -5.11 2.75 -9.41
CA GLY A 51 -4.15 3.71 -8.92
C GLY A 51 -3.70 4.69 -9.98
N GLU A 52 -3.14 5.79 -9.50
CA GLU A 52 -2.57 6.84 -10.33
C GLU A 52 -1.17 7.18 -9.86
N ARG A 53 -0.38 7.72 -10.78
CA ARG A 53 0.99 8.19 -10.51
C ARG A 53 1.04 9.70 -10.62
N PRO A 54 0.99 10.47 -9.49
CA PRO A 54 0.95 11.93 -9.54
C PRO A 54 2.15 12.58 -10.22
N LEU A 55 3.32 11.92 -10.17
CA LEU A 55 4.54 12.40 -10.84
C LEU A 55 4.52 12.19 -12.37
N HIS A 56 3.59 11.39 -12.84
CA HIS A 56 3.44 11.04 -14.26
C HIS A 56 1.97 11.15 -14.67
N PRO A 57 1.39 12.37 -14.68
CA PRO A 57 -0.06 12.55 -14.86
C PRO A 57 -0.58 12.07 -16.22
N ASN A 58 0.29 11.95 -17.23
CA ASN A 58 -0.08 11.43 -18.55
C ASN A 58 0.14 9.91 -18.67
N ALA A 59 0.65 9.25 -17.63
CA ALA A 59 0.81 7.80 -17.63
C ALA A 59 -0.56 7.11 -17.50
N PRO A 60 -0.74 5.92 -18.11
CA PRO A 60 -1.96 5.15 -17.94
C PRO A 60 -2.25 4.85 -16.47
N GLN A 61 -3.54 4.80 -16.12
CA GLN A 61 -3.98 4.38 -14.82
C GLN A 61 -3.53 2.93 -14.55
N LEU A 62 -3.07 2.66 -13.34
CA LEU A 62 -2.72 1.32 -12.90
C LEU A 62 -3.94 0.62 -12.33
N ASP A 63 -4.00 -0.69 -12.49
CA ASP A 63 -4.97 -1.53 -11.80
C ASP A 63 -4.37 -2.89 -11.44
N GLY A 64 -5.08 -3.65 -10.65
CA GLY A 64 -4.67 -4.98 -10.26
C GLY A 64 -5.54 -5.57 -9.16
N THR A 65 -5.12 -6.72 -8.71
CA THR A 65 -5.75 -7.43 -7.58
C THR A 65 -4.77 -7.59 -6.45
N GLY A 66 -5.27 -7.86 -5.26
CA GLY A 66 -4.43 -8.13 -4.11
C GLY A 66 -5.15 -8.91 -3.03
N GLU A 67 -4.37 -9.45 -2.12
CA GLU A 67 -4.84 -10.14 -0.93
C GLU A 67 -3.99 -9.74 0.25
N ILE A 68 -4.64 -9.46 1.36
CA ILE A 68 -3.98 -9.20 2.65
C ILE A 68 -4.54 -10.23 3.63
N ARG A 69 -3.66 -10.98 4.28
CA ARG A 69 -3.99 -11.95 5.33
C ARG A 69 -3.48 -11.43 6.65
N MET A 70 -4.36 -11.34 7.64
CA MET A 70 -3.97 -10.97 8.99
C MET A 70 -3.26 -12.14 9.67
N GLU A 71 -2.06 -11.92 10.13
CA GLU A 71 -1.28 -12.88 10.93
C GLU A 71 -1.47 -12.62 12.43
N SER A 72 -1.60 -11.35 12.80
CA SER A 72 -1.88 -10.88 14.16
C SER A 72 -2.56 -9.51 14.10
N ALA A 73 -2.84 -8.91 15.25
CA ALA A 73 -3.40 -7.55 15.33
C ALA A 73 -2.46 -6.48 14.74
N ASP A 74 -1.16 -6.74 14.66
CA ASP A 74 -0.13 -5.77 14.28
C ASP A 74 0.62 -6.14 13.00
N ARG A 75 0.35 -7.32 12.44
CA ARG A 75 1.09 -7.83 11.28
C ARG A 75 0.15 -8.52 10.29
N ALA A 76 0.39 -8.24 9.02
CA ALA A 76 -0.27 -8.92 7.91
C ALA A 76 0.74 -9.25 6.82
N ALA A 77 0.42 -10.24 6.01
CA ALA A 77 1.18 -10.58 4.82
C ALA A 77 0.23 -10.64 3.63
N GLY A 78 0.75 -10.42 2.44
CA GLY A 78 -0.07 -10.48 1.26
C GLY A 78 0.70 -10.28 -0.01
N TYR A 79 -0.03 -10.13 -1.08
CA TYR A 79 0.50 -9.82 -2.40
C TYR A 79 -0.44 -8.87 -3.12
N PHE A 80 0.09 -8.20 -4.12
CA PHE A 80 -0.71 -7.52 -5.13
C PHE A 80 -0.12 -7.75 -6.51
N THR A 81 -0.99 -7.72 -7.51
CA THR A 81 -0.60 -7.73 -8.91
C THR A 81 -0.83 -6.35 -9.51
N THR A 82 0.03 -5.95 -10.41
CA THR A 82 -0.11 -4.70 -11.16
C THR A 82 -0.27 -5.00 -12.63
N ARG A 83 -1.30 -4.45 -13.24
CA ARG A 83 -1.50 -4.48 -14.68
C ARG A 83 -1.37 -3.05 -15.23
N ALA A 84 -0.56 -2.89 -16.28
CA ALA A 84 -0.52 -1.67 -17.06
C ALA A 84 -0.83 -2.01 -18.52
N ASP A 85 -1.84 -1.38 -19.10
CA ASP A 85 -2.33 -1.68 -20.46
C ASP A 85 -1.28 -1.45 -21.57
N THR A 86 -0.22 -0.70 -21.26
CA THR A 86 0.79 -0.29 -22.24
C THR A 86 2.13 -1.00 -22.14
N HIS A 87 2.32 -1.90 -21.17
CA HIS A 87 3.60 -2.57 -20.99
C HIS A 87 3.43 -4.08 -20.76
N PRO A 88 3.76 -4.92 -21.76
CA PRO A 88 3.57 -6.39 -21.64
C PRO A 88 4.42 -7.06 -20.54
N LYS A 89 5.35 -6.31 -19.92
CA LYS A 89 6.21 -6.81 -18.84
C LYS A 89 5.66 -6.58 -17.43
N VAL A 90 4.48 -5.96 -17.27
CA VAL A 90 3.99 -5.53 -15.94
C VAL A 90 2.76 -6.33 -15.51
N ASN A 91 2.79 -7.63 -15.65
CA ASN A 91 2.00 -8.51 -14.82
C ASN A 91 2.87 -8.96 -13.62
N ALA A 92 3.34 -7.98 -12.87
CA ALA A 92 4.22 -8.23 -11.74
C ALA A 92 3.39 -8.51 -10.49
N ARG A 93 3.66 -9.63 -9.86
CA ARG A 93 3.22 -9.91 -8.50
C ARG A 93 4.28 -9.40 -7.53
N THR A 94 3.84 -8.63 -6.55
CA THR A 94 4.68 -8.15 -5.45
C THR A 94 4.16 -8.74 -4.14
N ASP A 95 5.02 -9.46 -3.44
CA ASP A 95 4.72 -9.97 -2.10
C ASP A 95 5.19 -8.94 -1.07
N GLY A 96 4.45 -8.82 0.03
CA GLY A 96 4.74 -7.85 1.07
C GLY A 96 4.35 -8.31 2.46
N VAL A 97 5.02 -7.72 3.42
CA VAL A 97 4.68 -7.78 4.84
C VAL A 97 4.24 -6.39 5.25
N TYR A 98 3.17 -6.33 6.03
CA TYR A 98 2.57 -5.10 6.48
C TYR A 98 2.59 -5.05 7.99
N LEU A 99 3.00 -3.92 8.53
CA LEU A 99 2.99 -3.65 9.96
C LEU A 99 1.97 -2.57 10.25
N ARG A 100 1.37 -2.64 11.44
CA ARG A 100 0.46 -1.61 11.90
C ARG A 100 1.19 -0.26 11.96
N ALA A 101 0.59 0.77 11.35
CA ALA A 101 1.20 2.09 11.31
C ALA A 101 1.14 2.77 12.67
N ASP A 102 2.26 3.39 13.06
CA ASP A 102 2.31 4.28 14.22
C ASP A 102 1.59 5.61 13.86
N PRO A 103 0.74 6.16 14.74
CA PRO A 103 0.11 7.46 14.53
C PRO A 103 1.09 8.61 14.25
N LYS A 104 2.29 8.58 14.84
CA LYS A 104 3.34 9.57 14.57
C LYS A 104 3.84 9.46 13.13
N ASP A 105 4.05 8.24 12.64
CA ASP A 105 4.45 8.00 11.26
C ASP A 105 3.39 8.49 10.28
N MET A 106 2.11 8.22 10.57
CA MET A 106 1.00 8.71 9.76
C MET A 106 0.98 10.23 9.67
N SER A 107 1.22 10.94 10.76
CA SER A 107 1.27 12.40 10.79
C SER A 107 2.40 12.95 9.90
N ILE A 108 3.56 12.32 9.91
CA ILE A 108 4.69 12.73 9.06
C ILE A 108 4.37 12.46 7.59
N LEU A 109 3.80 11.29 7.27
CA LEU A 109 3.43 10.92 5.90
C LEU A 109 2.29 11.79 5.35
N ASP A 110 1.38 12.25 6.19
CA ASP A 110 0.30 13.18 5.83
C ASP A 110 0.78 14.63 5.72
N GLY A 111 1.95 14.94 6.24
CA GLY A 111 2.55 16.26 6.22
C GLY A 111 3.01 16.68 4.82
N ARG A 112 3.40 17.96 4.69
CA ARG A 112 3.86 18.55 3.42
C ARG A 112 5.38 18.59 3.26
N ASP A 113 6.12 18.10 4.23
CA ASP A 113 7.58 18.15 4.25
C ASP A 113 8.17 16.86 3.66
N ASP A 114 8.63 16.93 2.42
CA ASP A 114 9.26 15.83 1.71
C ASP A 114 10.50 15.31 2.44
N ARG A 115 11.26 16.20 3.06
CA ARG A 115 12.48 15.83 3.80
C ARG A 115 12.15 15.00 5.04
N GLN A 116 11.18 15.40 5.82
CA GLN A 116 10.74 14.62 6.98
C GLN A 116 10.22 13.25 6.57
N ARG A 117 9.48 13.17 5.47
CA ARG A 117 9.04 11.87 4.93
C ARG A 117 10.21 11.03 4.48
N ALA A 118 11.19 11.59 3.78
CA ALA A 118 12.38 10.88 3.35
C ALA A 118 13.19 10.32 4.51
N GLU A 119 13.36 11.08 5.57
CA GLU A 119 14.04 10.66 6.81
C GLU A 119 13.31 9.50 7.49
N LEU A 120 11.99 9.59 7.61
CA LEU A 120 11.15 8.51 8.17
C LEU A 120 11.25 7.24 7.32
N ILE A 121 11.12 7.36 6.01
CA ILE A 121 11.19 6.23 5.08
C ILE A 121 12.54 5.52 5.21
N ALA A 122 13.63 6.26 5.24
CA ALA A 122 14.97 5.70 5.41
C ALA A 122 15.11 4.95 6.73
N GLU A 123 14.57 5.48 7.81
CA GLU A 123 14.57 4.84 9.13
C GLU A 123 13.76 3.54 9.11
N ARG A 124 12.55 3.55 8.57
CA ARG A 124 11.68 2.37 8.51
C ARG A 124 12.22 1.28 7.60
N LEU A 125 12.86 1.63 6.49
CA LEU A 125 13.52 0.65 5.62
C LEU A 125 14.69 -0.05 6.32
N ARG A 126 15.45 0.64 7.16
CA ARG A 126 16.48 0.02 7.99
C ARG A 126 15.89 -0.97 8.99
N ASP A 127 14.83 -0.57 9.68
CA ASP A 127 14.11 -1.42 10.63
C ASP A 127 13.56 -2.69 9.96
N TRP A 128 13.00 -2.54 8.77
CA TRP A 128 12.46 -3.65 7.99
C TRP A 128 13.51 -4.65 7.54
N LYS A 129 14.67 -4.19 7.12
CA LYS A 129 15.79 -5.08 6.77
C LYS A 129 16.24 -5.92 7.98
N SER A 130 16.23 -5.35 9.16
CA SER A 130 16.56 -6.09 10.39
C SER A 130 15.49 -7.13 10.74
N ILE A 131 14.23 -6.86 10.49
CA ILE A 131 13.12 -7.79 10.77
C ILE A 131 13.06 -8.93 9.74
N THR A 132 13.33 -8.65 8.46
CA THR A 132 13.27 -9.65 7.40
C THR A 132 14.50 -10.55 7.32
N ASN A 133 15.63 -10.10 7.86
CA ASN A 133 16.89 -10.87 7.91
C ASN A 133 17.12 -11.59 9.25
N ALA A 134 16.17 -11.49 10.18
CA ALA A 134 16.26 -12.14 11.49
C ALA A 134 15.74 -13.58 11.45
#